data_379c3022574c671bc209d762e4485838
#
_entry.id   379c3022574c671bc209d762e4485838
#
_cell.length_a   1.000
_cell.length_b   1.000
_cell.length_c   1.000
_cell.angle_alpha   90.00
_cell.angle_beta   90.00
_cell.angle_gamma   90.00
#
_symmetry.space_group_name_H-M   'P 1'
#
loop_
_entity.id
_entity.type
_entity.pdbx_description
1 polymer ?
#
loop_
_entity_poly.entity_id
_entity_poly.type
_entity_poly.pdbx_seq_one_letter_code
_entity_poly.pdbx_strand_id
1 'polypeptide(L)'
;KDAIQGRAKLSMVTPFWLATPTVGGRPLAFAVMDLVDEVAVMSYRTDLDEVQDIADDILRYGSVSGIPVWLAVETTVLPLEQHVVLRRDSQPGHADALLDRDHRLLRWQPISEAVGIDLHREWFRVHRRFTVRPDKLSFAGRSRALVSSAIKEILDTTSHSSFAGVIIHDLDGFRALAE
;
A
#
# COMPACT_ATOMS: atom_id res chain seq x y z
N LYS A 1 15.12 6.14 15.98
CA LYS A 1 15.02 7.44 16.71
C LYS A 1 16.31 7.78 17.45
N ASP A 2 16.89 6.87 18.20
CA ASP A 2 18.07 7.14 19.03
C ASP A 2 19.29 7.63 18.23
N ALA A 3 19.49 7.07 17.02
CA ALA A 3 20.59 7.49 16.14
C ALA A 3 20.47 8.93 15.64
N ILE A 4 19.24 9.47 15.56
CA ILE A 4 18.95 10.81 15.06
C ILE A 4 18.97 11.84 16.23
N GLN A 5 18.80 11.38 17.46
CA GLN A 5 18.87 12.20 18.70
C GLN A 5 18.03 13.48 18.63
N GLY A 6 16.86 13.45 18.01
CA GLY A 6 15.99 14.61 17.86
C GLY A 6 16.46 15.69 16.89
N ARG A 7 17.55 15.47 16.15
CA ARG A 7 18.07 16.45 15.16
C ARG A 7 17.24 16.51 13.87
N ALA A 8 16.44 15.47 13.60
CA ALA A 8 15.55 15.41 12.46
C ALA A 8 14.32 14.56 12.80
N LYS A 9 13.22 14.80 12.11
CA LYS A 9 12.06 13.92 12.14
C LYS A 9 12.31 12.71 11.27
N LEU A 10 11.88 11.54 11.76
CA LEU A 10 11.83 10.32 10.98
C LEU A 10 10.45 10.18 10.38
N SER A 11 10.34 10.39 9.09
CA SER A 11 9.11 10.16 8.32
C SER A 11 9.20 8.85 7.56
N MET A 12 8.09 8.13 7.45
CA MET A 12 8.01 6.90 6.66
C MET A 12 6.81 6.92 5.74
N VAL A 13 7.04 6.55 4.47
CA VAL A 13 5.96 6.30 3.51
C VAL A 13 5.53 4.85 3.64
N THR A 14 4.23 4.61 3.81
CA THR A 14 3.65 3.27 3.98
C THR A 14 2.51 3.05 3.01
N PRO A 15 2.42 1.88 2.39
CA PRO A 15 1.21 1.53 1.66
C PRO A 15 0.04 1.30 2.64
N PHE A 16 -1.17 1.68 2.25
CA PHE A 16 -2.36 1.55 3.08
C PHE A 16 -2.61 0.11 3.57
N TRP A 17 -2.32 -0.89 2.74
CA TRP A 17 -2.52 -2.29 3.07
C TRP A 17 -1.62 -2.82 4.20
N LEU A 18 -0.63 -2.04 4.65
CA LEU A 18 0.23 -2.40 5.79
C LEU A 18 -0.56 -2.48 7.11
N ALA A 19 -1.78 -1.95 7.14
CA ALA A 19 -2.72 -2.12 8.25
C ALA A 19 -3.28 -3.56 8.36
N THR A 20 -3.21 -4.35 7.28
CA THR A 20 -3.78 -5.72 7.25
C THR A 20 -2.84 -6.79 7.84
N PRO A 21 -1.54 -6.90 7.45
CA PRO A 21 -0.65 -7.90 8.05
C PRO A 21 -0.35 -7.55 9.50
N THR A 22 -0.15 -8.60 10.32
CA THR A 22 0.13 -8.44 11.75
C THR A 22 1.52 -8.97 12.11
N VAL A 23 2.14 -8.33 13.09
CA VAL A 23 3.34 -8.79 13.78
C VAL A 23 3.08 -8.78 15.28
N GLY A 24 3.30 -9.90 15.95
CA GLY A 24 2.99 -10.04 17.37
C GLY A 24 1.49 -9.81 17.71
N GLY A 25 0.59 -10.12 16.76
CA GLY A 25 -0.87 -9.91 16.93
C GLY A 25 -1.33 -8.46 16.72
N ARG A 26 -0.46 -7.55 16.27
CA ARG A 26 -0.74 -6.13 16.06
C ARG A 26 -0.54 -5.77 14.58
N PRO A 27 -1.37 -4.89 13.98
CA PRO A 27 -1.15 -4.42 12.61
C PRO A 27 0.26 -3.89 12.40
N LEU A 28 0.90 -4.29 11.31
CA LEU A 28 2.28 -3.90 11.02
C LEU A 28 2.43 -2.38 10.84
N ALA A 29 1.42 -1.72 10.25
CA ALA A 29 1.40 -0.26 10.15
C ALA A 29 1.54 0.40 11.53
N PHE A 30 0.85 -0.08 12.56
CA PHE A 30 0.91 0.50 13.90
C PHE A 30 2.28 0.26 14.57
N ALA A 31 2.86 -0.93 14.35
CA ALA A 31 4.21 -1.20 14.85
C ALA A 31 5.27 -0.28 14.21
N VAL A 32 5.08 0.06 12.93
CA VAL A 32 5.94 1.02 12.22
C VAL A 32 5.71 2.44 12.76
N MET A 33 4.46 2.84 12.94
CA MET A 33 4.11 4.18 13.45
C MET A 33 4.76 4.48 14.81
N ASP A 34 4.86 3.49 15.69
CA ASP A 34 5.53 3.67 16.99
C ASP A 34 7.03 4.00 16.88
N LEU A 35 7.64 3.69 15.75
CA LEU A 35 9.07 3.89 15.52
C LEU A 35 9.42 5.23 14.83
N VAL A 36 8.41 5.91 14.28
CA VAL A 36 8.59 7.12 13.46
C VAL A 36 7.96 8.35 14.11
N ASP A 37 8.20 9.51 13.56
CA ASP A 37 7.64 10.77 14.05
C ASP A 37 6.41 11.19 13.23
N GLU A 38 6.27 10.68 12.01
CA GLU A 38 5.12 10.88 11.12
C GLU A 38 5.08 9.80 10.04
N VAL A 39 3.92 9.58 9.44
CA VAL A 39 3.75 8.67 8.30
C VAL A 39 3.03 9.33 7.15
N ALA A 40 3.42 8.95 5.92
CA ALA A 40 2.68 9.24 4.70
C ALA A 40 2.05 7.95 4.17
N VAL A 41 0.74 7.90 4.07
CA VAL A 41 0.01 6.75 3.55
C VAL A 41 -0.15 6.87 2.05
N MET A 42 0.32 5.87 1.30
CA MET A 42 0.08 5.75 -0.14
C MET A 42 -1.39 5.40 -0.37
N SER A 43 -2.27 6.39 -0.24
CA SER A 43 -3.73 6.28 -0.40
C SER A 43 -4.15 6.51 -1.85
N TYR A 44 -3.40 5.93 -2.79
CA TYR A 44 -3.56 6.14 -4.22
C TYR A 44 -4.93 5.68 -4.72
N ARG A 45 -5.87 6.62 -4.73
CA ARG A 45 -7.24 6.49 -5.27
C ARG A 45 -7.66 7.81 -5.92
N THR A 46 -8.50 7.70 -6.93
CA THR A 46 -9.15 8.86 -7.57
C THR A 46 -10.58 9.07 -7.06
N ASP A 47 -11.13 8.11 -6.35
CA ASP A 47 -12.35 8.21 -5.58
C ASP A 47 -12.01 8.68 -4.17
N LEU A 48 -12.60 9.79 -3.73
CA LEU A 48 -12.20 10.47 -2.49
C LEU A 48 -12.71 9.75 -1.24
N ASP A 49 -13.86 9.10 -1.32
CA ASP A 49 -14.36 8.27 -0.23
C ASP A 49 -13.41 7.08 -0.01
N GLU A 50 -12.95 6.44 -1.11
CA GLU A 50 -11.96 5.36 -1.02
C GLU A 50 -10.61 5.83 -0.45
N VAL A 51 -10.16 7.08 -0.72
CA VAL A 51 -8.93 7.64 -0.13
C VAL A 51 -9.00 7.64 1.39
N GLN A 52 -10.13 8.05 1.96
CA GLN A 52 -10.33 8.12 3.39
C GLN A 52 -10.53 6.74 4.01
N ASP A 53 -11.38 5.92 3.40
CA ASP A 53 -11.72 4.59 3.91
C ASP A 53 -10.49 3.68 4.05
N ILE A 54 -9.61 3.66 3.04
CA ILE A 54 -8.41 2.80 3.08
C ILE A 54 -7.36 3.28 4.10
N ALA A 55 -7.42 4.54 4.53
CA ALA A 55 -6.49 5.12 5.50
C ALA A 55 -7.10 5.25 6.91
N ASP A 56 -8.39 4.97 7.10
CA ASP A 56 -9.13 5.25 8.33
C ASP A 56 -8.48 4.61 9.56
N ASP A 57 -8.09 3.33 9.49
CA ASP A 57 -7.44 2.65 10.62
C ASP A 57 -6.11 3.30 11.01
N ILE A 58 -5.32 3.76 10.03
CA ILE A 58 -4.04 4.42 10.26
C ILE A 58 -4.27 5.81 10.84
N LEU A 59 -5.22 6.57 10.30
CA LEU A 59 -5.62 7.89 10.81
C LEU A 59 -6.14 7.80 12.25
N ARG A 60 -6.98 6.81 12.54
CA ARG A 60 -7.51 6.57 13.90
C ARG A 60 -6.39 6.23 14.87
N TYR A 61 -5.47 5.35 14.46
CA TYR A 61 -4.33 4.99 15.29
C TYR A 61 -3.42 6.22 15.53
N GLY A 62 -3.13 7.01 14.50
CA GLY A 62 -2.38 8.25 14.60
C GLY A 62 -3.02 9.24 15.57
N SER A 63 -4.35 9.36 15.55
CA SER A 63 -5.09 10.25 16.47
C SER A 63 -4.93 9.84 17.93
N VAL A 64 -4.89 8.54 18.22
CA VAL A 64 -4.70 8.02 19.59
C VAL A 64 -3.25 8.14 20.05
N SER A 65 -2.30 7.90 19.13
CA SER A 65 -0.86 7.89 19.44
C SER A 65 -0.17 9.26 19.28
N GLY A 66 -0.88 10.27 18.77
CA GLY A 66 -0.32 11.60 18.52
C GLY A 66 0.65 11.66 17.35
N ILE A 67 0.54 10.72 16.39
CA ILE A 67 1.43 10.62 15.23
C ILE A 67 0.76 11.25 14.02
N PRO A 68 1.36 12.29 13.40
CA PRO A 68 0.83 12.91 12.18
C PRO A 68 0.77 11.91 11.02
N VAL A 69 -0.33 11.97 10.27
CA VAL A 69 -0.61 11.11 9.11
C VAL A 69 -0.90 11.98 7.90
N TRP A 70 -0.12 11.81 6.86
CA TRP A 70 -0.29 12.45 5.56
C TRP A 70 -0.97 11.47 4.60
N LEU A 71 -1.90 11.93 3.77
CA LEU A 71 -2.49 11.14 2.70
C LEU A 71 -1.82 11.47 1.37
N ALA A 72 -1.30 10.46 0.67
CA ALA A 72 -0.63 10.68 -0.59
C ALA A 72 -1.57 10.36 -1.77
N VAL A 73 -1.69 11.28 -2.71
CA VAL A 73 -2.37 11.10 -4.00
C VAL A 73 -1.36 10.94 -5.12
N GLU A 74 -1.69 10.12 -6.11
CA GLU A 74 -0.81 9.79 -7.23
C GLU A 74 -1.16 10.62 -8.46
N THR A 75 -0.15 11.17 -9.14
CA THR A 75 -0.31 11.97 -10.37
C THR A 75 0.54 11.46 -11.54
N THR A 76 1.36 10.41 -11.34
CA THR A 76 2.15 9.83 -12.44
C THR A 76 1.33 8.86 -13.29
N VAL A 77 1.77 8.64 -14.52
CA VAL A 77 1.20 7.61 -15.39
C VAL A 77 1.63 6.24 -14.86
N LEU A 78 0.68 5.47 -14.37
CA LEU A 78 0.91 4.12 -13.88
C LEU A 78 0.74 3.09 -15.00
N PRO A 79 1.55 2.03 -15.04
CA PRO A 79 1.37 0.93 -15.97
C PRO A 79 0.10 0.14 -15.66
N LEU A 80 -0.42 -0.54 -16.68
CA LEU A 80 -1.46 -1.55 -16.49
C LEU A 80 -0.82 -2.78 -15.83
N GLU A 81 -1.28 -3.13 -14.63
CA GLU A 81 -0.76 -4.25 -13.89
C GLU A 81 -1.78 -5.39 -13.76
N GLN A 82 -1.32 -6.61 -13.94
CA GLN A 82 -2.10 -7.80 -13.64
C GLN A 82 -1.64 -8.40 -12.31
N HIS A 83 -2.55 -8.49 -11.39
CA HIS A 83 -2.32 -9.07 -10.07
C HIS A 83 -2.89 -10.48 -9.98
N VAL A 84 -2.19 -11.32 -9.26
CA VAL A 84 -2.60 -12.70 -9.00
C VAL A 84 -2.64 -12.92 -7.50
N VAL A 85 -3.79 -13.33 -7.01
CA VAL A 85 -3.95 -13.76 -5.62
C VAL A 85 -3.71 -15.26 -5.57
N LEU A 86 -2.76 -15.67 -4.76
CA LEU A 86 -2.42 -17.06 -4.53
C LEU A 86 -3.06 -17.53 -3.21
N ARG A 87 -3.56 -18.75 -3.21
CA ARG A 87 -4.01 -19.45 -2.01
C ARG A 87 -3.13 -20.67 -1.78
N ARG A 88 -2.72 -20.88 -0.53
CA ARG A 88 -1.94 -22.06 -0.16
C ARG A 88 -2.71 -23.32 -0.52
N ASP A 89 -2.02 -24.29 -1.13
CA ASP A 89 -2.53 -25.62 -1.45
C ASP A 89 -1.72 -26.67 -0.71
N SER A 90 -2.38 -27.72 -0.26
CA SER A 90 -1.73 -28.87 0.37
C SER A 90 -1.25 -29.92 -0.64
N GLN A 91 -1.67 -29.81 -1.89
CA GLN A 91 -1.41 -30.82 -2.93
C GLN A 91 -0.46 -30.26 -4.01
N PRO A 92 0.78 -30.78 -4.09
CA PRO A 92 1.76 -30.33 -5.06
C PRO A 92 1.29 -30.42 -6.53
N GLY A 93 0.62 -31.51 -6.89
CA GLY A 93 0.22 -31.79 -8.28
C GLY A 93 -0.84 -30.83 -8.86
N HIS A 94 -1.42 -29.94 -8.03
CA HIS A 94 -2.40 -28.96 -8.46
C HIS A 94 -1.92 -27.51 -8.29
N ALA A 95 -0.68 -27.34 -7.92
CA ALA A 95 -0.14 -26.03 -7.62
C ALA A 95 0.29 -25.26 -8.88
N ASP A 96 0.01 -23.96 -8.91
CA ASP A 96 0.46 -23.03 -9.95
C ASP A 96 1.78 -22.36 -9.59
N ALA A 97 2.12 -22.32 -8.30
CA ALA A 97 3.34 -21.70 -7.80
C ALA A 97 3.91 -22.44 -6.60
N LEU A 98 5.23 -22.39 -6.47
CA LEU A 98 6.02 -22.93 -5.38
C LEU A 98 6.85 -21.84 -4.71
N LEU A 99 6.70 -21.66 -3.42
CA LEU A 99 7.60 -20.85 -2.60
C LEU A 99 8.67 -21.77 -1.98
N ASP A 100 9.91 -21.59 -2.39
CA ASP A 100 11.08 -22.17 -1.78
C ASP A 100 11.61 -21.20 -0.73
N ARG A 101 11.43 -21.52 0.56
CA ARG A 101 11.79 -20.63 1.67
C ARG A 101 13.28 -20.50 1.85
N ASP A 102 14.05 -21.56 1.59
CA ASP A 102 15.50 -21.56 1.77
C ASP A 102 16.19 -20.64 0.76
N HIS A 103 15.69 -20.65 -0.47
CA HIS A 103 16.23 -19.82 -1.53
C HIS A 103 15.47 -18.49 -1.70
N ARG A 104 14.41 -18.26 -0.94
CA ARG A 104 13.52 -17.08 -1.06
C ARG A 104 13.00 -16.85 -2.48
N LEU A 105 12.67 -17.94 -3.19
CA LEU A 105 12.24 -17.94 -4.57
C LEU A 105 10.76 -18.33 -4.66
N LEU A 106 9.98 -17.53 -5.37
CA LEU A 106 8.67 -17.89 -5.84
C LEU A 106 8.81 -18.37 -7.30
N ARG A 107 8.59 -19.66 -7.53
CA ARG A 107 8.57 -20.24 -8.89
C ARG A 107 7.15 -20.30 -9.37
N TRP A 108 6.92 -19.74 -10.54
CA TRP A 108 5.64 -19.76 -11.24
C TRP A 108 5.74 -20.78 -12.38
N GLN A 109 5.14 -21.95 -12.23
CA GLN A 109 5.02 -22.94 -13.31
C GLN A 109 3.95 -23.97 -12.95
N PRO A 110 3.30 -24.58 -13.94
CA PRO A 110 2.59 -25.84 -13.71
C PRO A 110 3.62 -26.88 -13.25
N ILE A 111 3.47 -27.34 -12.03
CA ILE A 111 4.38 -28.28 -11.43
C ILE A 111 3.91 -29.66 -11.81
N SER A 112 4.48 -30.20 -12.89
CA SER A 112 4.11 -31.52 -13.44
C SER A 112 4.86 -32.68 -12.78
N GLU A 113 5.79 -32.43 -11.88
CA GLU A 113 6.61 -33.49 -11.27
C GLU A 113 6.29 -33.64 -9.79
N ALA A 114 6.23 -34.91 -9.35
CA ALA A 114 6.16 -35.30 -7.96
C ALA A 114 7.44 -34.90 -7.21
N VAL A 115 7.57 -33.63 -6.88
CA VAL A 115 8.61 -33.15 -5.97
C VAL A 115 8.21 -33.60 -4.57
N GLY A 116 9.04 -34.38 -3.91
CA GLY A 116 8.78 -34.93 -2.58
C GLY A 116 8.35 -33.81 -1.59
N ILE A 117 7.59 -34.20 -0.58
CA ILE A 117 7.14 -33.28 0.47
C ILE A 117 8.37 -32.78 1.21
N ASP A 118 8.75 -31.54 0.94
CA ASP A 118 9.80 -30.83 1.61
C ASP A 118 9.17 -29.78 2.51
N LEU A 119 9.47 -29.80 3.81
CA LEU A 119 8.90 -28.90 4.81
C LEU A 119 9.28 -27.42 4.57
N HIS A 120 10.29 -27.16 3.73
CA HIS A 120 10.74 -25.81 3.35
C HIS A 120 10.04 -25.27 2.10
N ARG A 121 9.11 -26.04 1.51
CA ARG A 121 8.37 -25.68 0.31
C ARG A 121 6.90 -25.50 0.59
N GLU A 122 6.34 -24.41 0.08
CA GLU A 122 4.92 -24.11 0.16
C GLU A 122 4.33 -24.02 -1.24
N TRP A 123 3.19 -24.70 -1.40
CA TRP A 123 2.49 -24.82 -2.66
C TRP A 123 1.32 -23.83 -2.69
N PHE A 124 1.13 -23.19 -3.82
CA PHE A 124 0.07 -22.21 -4.01
C PHE A 124 -0.68 -22.45 -5.31
N ARG A 125 -2.00 -22.22 -5.25
CA ARG A 125 -2.87 -22.21 -6.41
C ARG A 125 -3.37 -20.80 -6.67
N VAL A 126 -3.57 -20.44 -7.94
CA VAL A 126 -4.24 -19.20 -8.32
C VAL A 126 -5.67 -19.22 -7.80
N HIS A 127 -5.97 -18.30 -6.93
CA HIS A 127 -7.32 -18.07 -6.41
C HIS A 127 -8.08 -17.08 -7.28
N ARG A 128 -7.42 -15.97 -7.66
CA ARG A 128 -8.01 -14.90 -8.45
C ARG A 128 -6.94 -14.17 -9.26
N ARG A 129 -7.32 -13.75 -10.47
CA ARG A 129 -6.56 -12.77 -11.28
C ARG A 129 -7.41 -11.52 -11.43
N PHE A 130 -6.79 -10.36 -11.36
CA PHE A 130 -7.46 -9.10 -11.63
C PHE A 130 -6.49 -8.07 -12.20
N THR A 131 -7.02 -7.14 -12.96
CA THR A 131 -6.26 -6.04 -13.52
C THR A 131 -6.43 -4.82 -12.63
N VAL A 132 -5.31 -4.22 -12.23
CA VAL A 132 -5.32 -2.93 -11.56
C VAL A 132 -5.53 -1.84 -12.60
N ARG A 133 -6.54 -1.01 -12.41
CA ARG A 133 -6.88 0.07 -13.32
C ARG A 133 -6.15 1.34 -12.91
N PRO A 134 -5.18 1.84 -13.73
CA PRO A 134 -4.39 3.03 -13.40
C PRO A 134 -5.25 4.27 -13.15
N ASP A 135 -6.36 4.43 -13.90
CA ASP A 135 -7.29 5.54 -13.78
C ASP A 135 -8.06 5.59 -12.44
N LYS A 136 -8.06 4.50 -11.68
CA LYS A 136 -8.58 4.42 -10.32
C LYS A 136 -7.55 4.75 -9.24
N LEU A 137 -6.28 4.74 -9.60
CA LEU A 137 -5.18 4.93 -8.66
C LEU A 137 -4.50 6.28 -8.83
N SER A 138 -4.47 6.81 -10.05
CA SER A 138 -3.73 8.02 -10.40
C SER A 138 -4.61 9.05 -11.09
N PHE A 139 -4.35 10.31 -10.78
CA PHE A 139 -4.93 11.47 -11.47
C PHE A 139 -4.20 11.81 -12.79
N ALA A 140 -3.25 10.99 -13.24
CA ALA A 140 -2.59 11.18 -14.53
C ALA A 140 -3.60 11.37 -15.67
N GLY A 141 -3.35 12.36 -16.53
CA GLY A 141 -4.26 12.71 -17.63
C GLY A 141 -5.52 13.49 -17.21
N ARG A 142 -5.68 13.83 -15.93
CA ARG A 142 -6.72 14.75 -15.47
C ARG A 142 -6.22 16.20 -15.53
N SER A 143 -7.14 17.17 -15.34
CA SER A 143 -6.75 18.58 -15.24
C SER A 143 -6.19 18.89 -13.85
N ARG A 144 -5.29 19.87 -13.79
CA ARG A 144 -4.75 20.38 -12.52
C ARG A 144 -5.84 20.95 -11.61
N ALA A 145 -6.86 21.59 -12.21
CA ALA A 145 -8.00 22.11 -11.49
C ALA A 145 -8.78 20.99 -10.77
N LEU A 146 -8.99 19.83 -11.44
CA LEU A 146 -9.66 18.67 -10.84
C LEU A 146 -8.86 18.12 -9.66
N VAL A 147 -7.55 17.95 -9.82
CA VAL A 147 -6.67 17.46 -8.73
C VAL A 147 -6.67 18.43 -7.55
N SER A 148 -6.60 19.74 -7.81
CA SER A 148 -6.67 20.75 -6.75
C SER A 148 -8.01 20.72 -6.01
N SER A 149 -9.13 20.52 -6.72
CA SER A 149 -10.45 20.35 -6.11
C SER A 149 -10.53 19.07 -5.24
N ALA A 150 -9.99 17.98 -5.74
CA ALA A 150 -9.91 16.71 -4.98
C ALA A 150 -9.10 16.86 -3.70
N ILE A 151 -7.92 17.49 -3.78
CA ILE A 151 -7.08 17.77 -2.60
C ILE A 151 -7.85 18.66 -1.60
N LYS A 152 -8.50 19.71 -2.08
CA LYS A 152 -9.29 20.58 -1.21
C LYS A 152 -10.40 19.81 -0.50
N GLU A 153 -11.10 18.94 -1.19
CA GLU A 153 -12.16 18.12 -0.61
C GLU A 153 -11.62 17.18 0.46
N ILE A 154 -10.47 16.50 0.22
CA ILE A 154 -9.81 15.67 1.24
C ILE A 154 -9.47 16.51 2.48
N LEU A 155 -8.93 17.73 2.29
CA LEU A 155 -8.59 18.65 3.39
C LEU A 155 -9.82 19.08 4.19
N ASP A 156 -10.95 19.32 3.50
CA ASP A 156 -12.18 19.81 4.14
C ASP A 156 -12.96 18.69 4.85
N THR A 157 -12.84 17.44 4.39
CA THR A 157 -13.68 16.32 4.87
C THR A 157 -12.97 15.37 5.84
N THR A 158 -11.63 15.32 5.85
CA THR A 158 -10.88 14.44 6.76
C THR A 158 -10.84 15.03 8.17
N SER A 159 -11.57 14.42 9.11
CA SER A 159 -11.79 14.96 10.46
C SER A 159 -10.89 14.39 11.55
N HIS A 160 -9.98 13.45 11.25
CA HIS A 160 -9.07 12.85 12.22
C HIS A 160 -8.05 13.85 12.73
N SER A 161 -7.82 13.91 14.04
CA SER A 161 -6.85 14.82 14.67
C SER A 161 -5.40 14.55 14.26
N SER A 162 -5.11 13.35 13.77
CA SER A 162 -3.80 12.98 13.22
C SER A 162 -3.57 13.46 11.80
N PHE A 163 -4.64 13.83 11.07
CA PHE A 163 -4.52 14.23 9.67
C PHE A 163 -3.66 15.49 9.56
N ALA A 164 -2.52 15.37 8.90
CA ALA A 164 -1.53 16.43 8.75
C ALA A 164 -1.62 17.15 7.39
N GLY A 165 -2.31 16.55 6.41
CA GLY A 165 -2.48 17.12 5.08
C GLY A 165 -2.32 16.11 3.96
N VAL A 166 -2.19 16.62 2.73
CA VAL A 166 -2.07 15.82 1.51
C VAL A 166 -0.67 15.97 0.90
N ILE A 167 -0.12 14.86 0.43
CA ILE A 167 1.14 14.81 -0.33
C ILE A 167 0.80 14.44 -1.77
N ILE A 168 1.38 15.14 -2.74
CA ILE A 168 1.28 14.82 -4.16
C ILE A 168 2.49 13.97 -4.57
N HIS A 169 2.25 12.79 -5.05
CA HIS A 169 3.24 11.94 -5.67
C HIS A 169 3.00 11.91 -7.20
N ASP A 170 3.87 12.43 -8.06
CA ASP A 170 5.02 13.23 -7.71
C ASP A 170 4.94 14.63 -8.33
N LEU A 171 5.96 15.44 -8.14
CA LEU A 171 5.98 16.82 -8.66
C LEU A 171 5.96 16.87 -10.20
N ASP A 172 6.67 15.98 -10.86
CA ASP A 172 6.73 15.96 -12.33
C ASP A 172 5.41 15.45 -12.93
N GLY A 173 4.78 14.44 -12.32
CA GLY A 173 3.43 14.01 -12.65
C GLY A 173 2.41 15.14 -12.49
N PHE A 174 2.48 15.89 -11.38
CA PHE A 174 1.60 17.05 -11.17
C PHE A 174 1.83 18.17 -12.19
N ARG A 175 3.07 18.46 -12.56
CA ARG A 175 3.40 19.44 -13.61
C ARG A 175 2.91 19.04 -14.99
N ALA A 176 2.87 17.74 -15.27
CA ALA A 176 2.41 17.18 -16.54
C ALA A 176 0.87 17.16 -16.68
N LEU A 177 0.11 17.46 -15.62
CA LEU A 177 -1.35 17.56 -15.70
C LEU A 177 -1.77 18.70 -16.63
N ALA A 178 -2.89 18.49 -17.34
CA ALA A 178 -3.50 19.55 -18.15
C ALA A 178 -3.91 20.76 -17.27
N GLU A 179 -3.92 21.94 -17.86
CA GLU A 179 -4.38 23.17 -17.21
C GLU A 179 -5.90 23.17 -16.96
#